data_d490f931f1eaac3b87f26f241b8e0915
#
_entry.id   d490f931f1eaac3b87f26f241b8e0915
#
_cell.length_a   1.000
_cell.length_b   1.000
_cell.length_c   1.000
_cell.angle_alpha   90.00
_cell.angle_beta   90.00
_cell.angle_gamma   90.00
#
_symmetry.space_group_name_H-M   'P 1'
#
loop_
_entity.id
_entity.type
_entity.pdbx_description
1 polymer ?
#
loop_
_entity_poly.entity_id
_entity_poly.type
_entity_poly.pdbx_seq_one_letter_code
_entity_poly.pdbx_strand_id
1 'polypeptide(L)'
;MAAHLDELALEAGFSQTVLLLDDAAHAFVPEQQRIFFEFVRNLKTQRVTYKAAIYPGVTEFSPNFHVGHDAKMIRAWIPVEGHEYLEFMRSAYERRLPDAQRSTVPNEVVDFFAGASFGIPRTFFSMLEMYLDQRTESSGKKPRLPLQVVETHADQLRAVHRGLKSKLPRYERYVEAGETVLGNGLRAIKDLNEGRRDGAPTALDLAIETPSSSQLGTVIGLLEYVGLVRSTAENVSVGEHTYSKYAIHGALLVSAAALKFGQNPTLADRGRALVRSARTGSFARVVESKLLPPAEASQCQLQVGRCPQCGAERLHESARFCHSCGSELVEVSRLTELLAASIEELPLTENKLAALRDVDILTVEAIVRDRGLIEISKASRVGPTWARRIYSVAEEYVGV
;
A
#
# COMPACT_ATOMS: atom_id res chain seq x y z
N MET A 1 8.01 5.86 -30.20
CA MET A 1 7.10 4.93 -29.47
C MET A 1 5.62 5.25 -29.76
N ALA A 2 5.11 6.45 -29.44
CA ALA A 2 3.67 6.76 -29.66
C ALA A 2 3.22 6.55 -31.11
N ALA A 3 3.96 7.07 -32.11
CA ALA A 3 3.67 6.86 -33.53
C ALA A 3 3.66 5.37 -33.93
N HIS A 4 4.57 4.59 -33.39
CA HIS A 4 4.60 3.14 -33.66
C HIS A 4 3.40 2.40 -33.05
N LEU A 5 2.94 2.81 -31.86
CA LEU A 5 1.70 2.28 -31.26
C LEU A 5 0.48 2.66 -32.08
N ASP A 6 0.44 3.87 -32.66
CA ASP A 6 -0.62 4.30 -33.55
C ASP A 6 -0.65 3.46 -34.86
N GLU A 7 0.51 3.17 -35.43
CA GLU A 7 0.65 2.31 -36.63
C GLU A 7 0.15 0.89 -36.34
N LEU A 8 0.64 0.28 -35.25
CA LEU A 8 0.22 -1.08 -34.85
C LEU A 8 -1.28 -1.18 -34.61
N ALA A 9 -1.89 -0.17 -33.98
CA ALA A 9 -3.33 -0.14 -33.78
C ALA A 9 -4.10 -0.10 -35.10
N LEU A 10 -3.64 0.72 -36.05
CA LEU A 10 -4.22 0.83 -37.38
C LEU A 10 -4.11 -0.45 -38.20
N GLU A 11 -2.94 -1.08 -38.20
CA GLU A 11 -2.70 -2.36 -38.86
C GLU A 11 -3.58 -3.48 -38.29
N ALA A 12 -3.80 -3.46 -36.95
CA ALA A 12 -4.69 -4.40 -36.28
C ALA A 12 -6.20 -4.06 -36.40
N GLY A 13 -6.55 -2.95 -37.07
CA GLY A 13 -7.93 -2.54 -37.26
C GLY A 13 -8.58 -1.87 -36.06
N PHE A 14 -7.78 -1.40 -35.09
CA PHE A 14 -8.29 -0.71 -33.89
C PHE A 14 -8.21 0.81 -34.04
N SER A 15 -9.17 1.50 -33.43
CA SER A 15 -9.24 2.97 -33.45
C SER A 15 -8.39 3.62 -32.35
N GLN A 16 -8.09 2.90 -31.28
CA GLN A 16 -7.38 3.41 -30.11
C GLN A 16 -6.51 2.34 -29.46
N THR A 17 -5.39 2.78 -28.87
CA THR A 17 -4.53 2.00 -28.00
C THR A 17 -4.62 2.51 -26.58
N VAL A 18 -4.86 1.62 -25.61
CA VAL A 18 -4.86 1.93 -24.18
C VAL A 18 -3.71 1.18 -23.51
N LEU A 19 -2.73 1.92 -23.01
CA LEU A 19 -1.65 1.35 -22.20
C LEU A 19 -2.14 1.19 -20.75
N LEU A 20 -2.05 -0.03 -20.22
CA LEU A 20 -2.33 -0.30 -18.82
C LEU A 20 -0.99 -0.40 -18.09
N LEU A 21 -0.73 0.54 -17.20
CA LEU A 21 0.51 0.67 -16.46
C LEU A 21 0.21 0.34 -14.99
N ASP A 22 0.58 -0.88 -14.59
CA ASP A 22 0.44 -1.31 -13.20
C ASP A 22 1.66 -0.86 -12.40
N ASP A 23 1.50 -0.64 -11.11
CA ASP A 23 2.53 -0.19 -10.17
C ASP A 23 3.36 1.03 -10.65
N ALA A 24 2.70 1.91 -11.40
CA ALA A 24 3.34 3.00 -12.13
C ALA A 24 4.11 4.01 -11.25
N ALA A 25 3.79 4.09 -9.97
CA ALA A 25 4.44 4.97 -8.99
C ALA A 25 5.02 4.19 -7.81
N HIS A 26 5.36 2.92 -8.00
CA HIS A 26 5.89 2.05 -6.95
C HIS A 26 7.33 2.43 -6.55
N ALA A 27 8.07 3.10 -7.41
CA ALA A 27 9.36 3.66 -7.05
C ALA A 27 9.17 4.84 -6.08
N PHE A 28 9.60 4.65 -4.82
CA PHE A 28 9.59 5.72 -3.80
C PHE A 28 10.74 6.73 -3.96
N VAL A 29 11.17 6.94 -5.20
CA VAL A 29 12.20 7.92 -5.58
C VAL A 29 11.49 9.03 -6.35
N PRO A 30 11.34 10.23 -5.80
CA PRO A 30 10.60 11.34 -6.41
C PRO A 30 11.02 11.65 -7.84
N GLU A 31 12.32 11.60 -8.13
CA GLU A 31 12.87 11.84 -9.47
C GLU A 31 12.38 10.80 -10.48
N GLN A 32 12.35 9.53 -10.10
CA GLN A 32 11.89 8.46 -10.99
C GLN A 32 10.40 8.58 -11.27
N GLN A 33 9.60 8.93 -10.26
CA GLN A 33 8.18 9.19 -10.45
C GLN A 33 7.96 10.39 -11.38
N ARG A 34 8.69 11.48 -11.20
CA ARG A 34 8.61 12.68 -12.07
C ARG A 34 8.97 12.34 -13.52
N ILE A 35 10.05 11.59 -13.73
CA ILE A 35 10.47 11.13 -15.08
C ILE A 35 9.37 10.24 -15.69
N PHE A 36 8.79 9.34 -14.90
CA PHE A 36 7.69 8.49 -15.37
C PHE A 36 6.48 9.32 -15.83
N PHE A 37 6.06 10.33 -15.05
CA PHE A 37 4.93 11.18 -15.42
C PHE A 37 5.21 12.07 -16.62
N GLU A 38 6.44 12.56 -16.79
CA GLU A 38 6.85 13.24 -18.02
C GLU A 38 6.79 12.29 -19.23
N PHE A 39 7.25 11.06 -19.06
CA PHE A 39 7.24 10.06 -20.12
C PHE A 39 5.79 9.74 -20.54
N VAL A 40 4.88 9.45 -19.63
CA VAL A 40 3.48 9.11 -19.97
C VAL A 40 2.72 10.30 -20.55
N ARG A 41 3.03 11.52 -20.10
CA ARG A 41 2.48 12.75 -20.68
C ARG A 41 2.85 12.86 -22.17
N ASN A 42 4.08 12.56 -22.53
CA ASN A 42 4.58 12.63 -23.90
C ASN A 42 4.12 11.44 -24.77
N LEU A 43 3.61 10.36 -24.18
CA LEU A 43 3.03 9.24 -24.92
C LEU A 43 1.60 9.49 -25.41
N LYS A 44 0.91 10.45 -24.82
CA LYS A 44 -0.48 10.73 -25.12
C LYS A 44 -0.63 11.33 -26.52
N THR A 45 -1.42 10.67 -27.39
CA THR A 45 -1.81 11.16 -28.71
C THR A 45 -3.34 11.14 -28.83
N GLN A 46 -3.88 11.43 -30.01
CA GLN A 46 -5.31 11.28 -30.26
C GLN A 46 -5.78 9.80 -30.19
N ARG A 47 -4.89 8.85 -30.42
CA ARG A 47 -5.21 7.41 -30.47
C ARG A 47 -4.56 6.61 -29.36
N VAL A 48 -3.47 7.10 -28.78
CA VAL A 48 -2.80 6.45 -27.64
C VAL A 48 -3.20 7.16 -26.36
N THR A 49 -3.71 6.41 -25.42
CA THR A 49 -4.00 6.86 -24.06
C THR A 49 -3.44 5.86 -23.03
N TYR A 50 -3.46 6.21 -21.75
CA TYR A 50 -2.96 5.32 -20.71
C TYR A 50 -3.88 5.33 -19.49
N LYS A 51 -3.81 4.24 -18.73
CA LYS A 51 -4.34 4.12 -17.37
C LYS A 51 -3.21 3.65 -16.47
N ALA A 52 -2.84 4.46 -15.51
CA ALA A 52 -1.76 4.17 -14.58
C ALA A 52 -2.32 3.92 -13.18
N ALA A 53 -1.96 2.79 -12.58
CA ALA A 53 -2.23 2.54 -11.18
C ALA A 53 -1.20 3.31 -10.35
N ILE A 54 -1.68 4.16 -9.44
CA ILE A 54 -0.86 4.97 -8.55
C ILE A 54 -1.30 4.81 -7.10
N TYR A 55 -0.41 5.12 -6.18
CA TYR A 55 -0.69 5.05 -4.75
C TYR A 55 -0.92 6.44 -4.18
N PRO A 56 -2.08 6.71 -3.58
CA PRO A 56 -2.35 7.99 -2.94
C PRO A 56 -1.31 8.30 -1.85
N GLY A 57 -1.07 9.59 -1.63
CA GLY A 57 -0.22 10.05 -0.53
C GLY A 57 1.30 9.88 -0.71
N VAL A 58 1.75 9.03 -1.65
CA VAL A 58 3.18 8.80 -1.93
C VAL A 58 3.56 9.01 -3.39
N THR A 59 2.62 9.44 -4.22
CA THR A 59 2.86 9.71 -5.64
C THR A 59 3.23 11.16 -5.86
N GLU A 60 4.42 11.39 -6.42
CA GLU A 60 4.88 12.70 -6.84
C GLU A 60 4.80 12.87 -8.36
N PHE A 61 3.96 13.80 -8.79
CA PHE A 61 3.85 14.18 -10.20
C PHE A 61 4.99 15.11 -10.61
N SER A 62 5.32 15.11 -11.91
CA SER A 62 6.25 16.12 -12.42
C SER A 62 5.63 17.52 -12.35
N PRO A 63 6.45 18.58 -12.29
CA PRO A 63 5.94 19.96 -12.30
C PRO A 63 5.10 20.31 -13.52
N ASN A 64 5.31 19.60 -14.64
CA ASN A 64 4.62 19.83 -15.90
C ASN A 64 3.39 18.90 -16.07
N PHE A 65 3.17 17.95 -15.15
CA PHE A 65 2.04 17.03 -15.19
C PHE A 65 0.89 17.57 -14.35
N HIS A 66 -0.20 17.94 -15.00
CA HIS A 66 -1.35 18.56 -14.34
C HIS A 66 -2.53 17.57 -14.26
N VAL A 67 -2.83 17.10 -13.05
CA VAL A 67 -4.06 16.33 -12.81
C VAL A 67 -5.28 17.22 -13.15
N GLY A 68 -6.19 16.67 -13.92
CA GLY A 68 -7.33 17.41 -14.48
C GLY A 68 -7.14 17.81 -15.95
N HIS A 69 -5.90 18.03 -16.41
CA HIS A 69 -5.56 18.28 -17.81
C HIS A 69 -4.93 17.07 -18.48
N ASP A 70 -3.85 16.56 -17.90
CA ASP A 70 -3.10 15.44 -18.47
C ASP A 70 -3.72 14.10 -18.13
N ALA A 71 -4.31 13.96 -16.95
CA ALA A 71 -5.01 12.75 -16.51
C ALA A 71 -6.20 13.08 -15.61
N LYS A 72 -7.20 12.20 -15.63
CA LYS A 72 -8.32 12.21 -14.68
C LYS A 72 -8.07 11.18 -13.60
N MET A 73 -8.12 11.62 -12.34
CA MET A 73 -8.05 10.69 -11.21
C MET A 73 -9.35 9.89 -11.09
N ILE A 74 -9.20 8.57 -11.03
CA ILE A 74 -10.28 7.62 -10.79
C ILE A 74 -9.93 6.86 -9.52
N ARG A 75 -10.81 6.92 -8.53
CA ARG A 75 -10.63 6.14 -7.31
C ARG A 75 -11.02 4.69 -7.57
N ALA A 76 -10.07 3.78 -7.41
CA ALA A 76 -10.32 2.34 -7.49
C ALA A 76 -10.87 1.74 -6.19
N TRP A 77 -10.85 2.52 -5.10
CA TRP A 77 -11.38 2.10 -3.82
C TRP A 77 -12.90 2.01 -3.86
N ILE A 78 -13.46 0.90 -3.42
CA ILE A 78 -14.91 0.72 -3.36
C ILE A 78 -15.44 1.51 -2.17
N PRO A 79 -16.34 2.50 -2.39
CA PRO A 79 -16.83 3.35 -1.30
C PRO A 79 -17.71 2.54 -0.34
N VAL A 80 -17.26 2.43 0.91
CA VAL A 80 -17.99 1.73 2.00
C VAL A 80 -19.25 2.50 2.41
N GLU A 81 -19.32 3.77 2.01
CA GLU A 81 -20.45 4.69 2.26
C GLU A 81 -21.61 4.49 1.28
N GLY A 82 -21.40 3.74 0.21
CA GLY A 82 -22.42 3.46 -0.80
C GLY A 82 -23.50 2.53 -0.31
N HIS A 83 -24.76 2.81 -0.63
CA HIS A 83 -25.88 1.95 -0.26
C HIS A 83 -25.80 0.56 -0.91
N GLU A 84 -25.12 0.44 -2.06
CA GLU A 84 -24.92 -0.82 -2.79
C GLU A 84 -23.67 -1.60 -2.34
N TYR A 85 -22.92 -1.07 -1.37
CA TYR A 85 -21.63 -1.65 -0.97
C TYR A 85 -21.74 -3.11 -0.51
N LEU A 86 -22.65 -3.39 0.40
CA LEU A 86 -22.83 -4.76 0.90
C LEU A 86 -23.35 -5.70 -0.18
N GLU A 87 -24.23 -5.23 -1.04
CA GLU A 87 -24.75 -6.01 -2.17
C GLU A 87 -23.63 -6.34 -3.16
N PHE A 88 -22.79 -5.37 -3.48
CA PHE A 88 -21.59 -5.58 -4.30
C PHE A 88 -20.67 -6.64 -3.69
N MET A 89 -20.34 -6.53 -2.40
CA MET A 89 -19.43 -7.46 -1.72
C MET A 89 -20.02 -8.87 -1.63
N ARG A 90 -21.33 -9.00 -1.39
CA ARG A 90 -22.05 -10.28 -1.43
C ARG A 90 -22.04 -10.89 -2.83
N SER A 91 -22.32 -10.10 -3.86
CA SER A 91 -22.27 -10.56 -5.25
C SER A 91 -20.85 -11.02 -5.64
N ALA A 92 -19.81 -10.31 -5.20
CA ALA A 92 -18.42 -10.74 -5.40
C ALA A 92 -18.13 -12.07 -4.69
N TYR A 93 -18.61 -12.23 -3.45
CA TYR A 93 -18.53 -13.47 -2.69
C TYR A 93 -19.22 -14.64 -3.40
N GLU A 94 -20.45 -14.44 -3.88
CA GLU A 94 -21.25 -15.47 -4.56
C GLU A 94 -20.61 -15.92 -5.88
N ARG A 95 -19.98 -15.01 -6.61
CA ARG A 95 -19.34 -15.32 -7.89
C ARG A 95 -17.99 -16.00 -7.72
N ARG A 96 -17.30 -15.78 -6.62
CA ARG A 96 -15.93 -16.27 -6.44
C ARG A 96 -15.86 -17.62 -5.71
N LEU A 97 -16.76 -17.87 -4.75
CA LEU A 97 -16.74 -19.10 -3.97
C LEU A 97 -17.70 -20.15 -4.53
N PRO A 98 -17.30 -21.43 -4.59
CA PRO A 98 -18.20 -22.55 -4.91
C PRO A 98 -19.34 -22.68 -3.92
N ASP A 99 -20.51 -23.17 -4.35
CA ASP A 99 -21.72 -23.35 -3.53
C ASP A 99 -21.47 -24.14 -2.25
N ALA A 100 -20.65 -25.19 -2.34
CA ALA A 100 -20.30 -26.01 -1.19
C ALA A 100 -19.58 -25.22 -0.08
N GLN A 101 -18.76 -24.26 -0.43
CA GLN A 101 -18.11 -23.38 0.56
C GLN A 101 -19.06 -22.29 1.05
N ARG A 102 -19.84 -21.69 0.13
CA ARG A 102 -20.81 -20.63 0.47
C ARG A 102 -21.83 -21.10 1.50
N SER A 103 -22.35 -22.30 1.39
CA SER A 103 -23.32 -22.87 2.33
C SER A 103 -22.79 -23.01 3.76
N THR A 104 -21.47 -22.94 3.94
CA THR A 104 -20.84 -23.08 5.26
C THR A 104 -20.62 -21.75 5.97
N VAL A 105 -20.65 -20.61 5.27
CA VAL A 105 -20.39 -19.27 5.83
C VAL A 105 -21.71 -18.55 6.11
N PRO A 106 -22.02 -18.18 7.35
CA PRO A 106 -23.21 -17.39 7.66
C PRO A 106 -23.17 -15.98 7.01
N ASN A 107 -24.31 -15.48 6.54
CA ASN A 107 -24.41 -14.16 5.92
C ASN A 107 -23.89 -13.03 6.82
N GLU A 108 -24.12 -13.13 8.13
CA GLU A 108 -23.61 -12.16 9.11
C GLU A 108 -22.07 -12.11 9.17
N VAL A 109 -21.39 -13.22 8.87
CA VAL A 109 -19.91 -13.27 8.76
C VAL A 109 -19.48 -12.57 7.48
N VAL A 110 -20.16 -12.82 6.37
CA VAL A 110 -19.91 -12.16 5.09
C VAL A 110 -20.03 -10.64 5.22
N ASP A 111 -21.13 -10.17 5.83
CA ASP A 111 -21.38 -8.74 6.05
C ASP A 111 -20.37 -8.10 7.01
N PHE A 112 -19.99 -8.82 8.06
CA PHE A 112 -18.98 -8.35 9.00
C PHE A 112 -17.61 -8.21 8.32
N PHE A 113 -17.18 -9.20 7.54
CA PHE A 113 -15.94 -9.12 6.81
C PHE A 113 -15.98 -8.06 5.69
N ALA A 114 -17.12 -7.90 5.03
CA ALA A 114 -17.30 -6.82 4.08
C ALA A 114 -17.09 -5.45 4.76
N GLY A 115 -17.73 -5.21 5.92
CA GLY A 115 -17.52 -3.97 6.67
C GLY A 115 -16.07 -3.80 7.15
N ALA A 116 -15.44 -4.87 7.64
CA ALA A 116 -14.07 -4.86 8.14
C ALA A 116 -13.03 -4.69 7.03
N SER A 117 -13.34 -5.09 5.78
CA SER A 117 -12.40 -5.03 4.64
C SER A 117 -12.14 -3.64 4.08
N PHE A 118 -12.87 -2.64 4.56
CA PHE A 118 -12.62 -1.23 4.22
C PHE A 118 -12.77 -0.89 2.73
N GLY A 119 -13.56 -1.67 1.99
CA GLY A 119 -13.73 -1.50 0.54
C GLY A 119 -12.60 -2.11 -0.30
N ILE A 120 -11.78 -2.96 0.28
CA ILE A 120 -10.68 -3.66 -0.41
C ILE A 120 -11.06 -5.12 -0.63
N PRO A 121 -11.38 -5.56 -1.87
CA PRO A 121 -11.82 -6.94 -2.13
C PRO A 121 -10.77 -7.98 -1.74
N ARG A 122 -9.48 -7.70 -1.93
CA ARG A 122 -8.40 -8.60 -1.54
C ARG A 122 -8.45 -8.90 -0.03
N THR A 123 -8.60 -7.87 0.79
CA THR A 123 -8.76 -7.99 2.25
C THR A 123 -9.97 -8.81 2.63
N PHE A 124 -11.10 -8.58 1.97
CA PHE A 124 -12.33 -9.34 2.19
C PHE A 124 -12.14 -10.83 1.94
N PHE A 125 -11.57 -11.18 0.80
CA PHE A 125 -11.33 -12.59 0.44
C PHE A 125 -10.26 -13.24 1.32
N SER A 126 -9.23 -12.52 1.73
CA SER A 126 -8.21 -13.02 2.67
C SER A 126 -8.82 -13.37 4.03
N MET A 127 -9.73 -12.55 4.56
CA MET A 127 -10.44 -12.88 5.80
C MET A 127 -11.38 -14.08 5.63
N LEU A 128 -12.05 -14.21 4.49
CA LEU A 128 -12.90 -15.37 4.19
C LEU A 128 -12.08 -16.67 4.11
N GLU A 129 -10.93 -16.63 3.45
CA GLU A 129 -10.00 -17.76 3.34
C GLU A 129 -9.52 -18.18 4.74
N MET A 130 -9.00 -17.26 5.54
CA MET A 130 -8.59 -17.54 6.93
C MET A 130 -9.73 -18.15 7.77
N TYR A 131 -10.95 -17.64 7.59
CA TYR A 131 -12.12 -18.17 8.31
C TYR A 131 -12.45 -19.60 7.90
N LEU A 132 -12.44 -19.90 6.61
CA LEU A 132 -12.72 -21.24 6.07
C LEU A 132 -11.66 -22.25 6.54
N ASP A 133 -10.38 -21.90 6.46
CA ASP A 133 -9.27 -22.76 6.88
C ASP A 133 -9.36 -23.10 8.38
N GLN A 134 -9.50 -22.10 9.24
CA GLN A 134 -9.58 -22.32 10.69
C GLN A 134 -10.86 -23.04 11.12
N ARG A 135 -11.91 -22.98 10.31
CA ARG A 135 -13.14 -23.70 10.56
C ARG A 135 -13.01 -25.18 10.21
N THR A 136 -12.30 -25.53 9.14
CA THR A 136 -12.06 -26.93 8.75
C THR A 136 -11.17 -27.67 9.74
N GLU A 137 -10.22 -26.97 10.35
CA GLU A 137 -9.31 -27.52 11.37
C GLU A 137 -10.00 -27.81 12.71
N SER A 138 -11.24 -27.37 12.90
CA SER A 138 -11.90 -27.40 14.20
C SER A 138 -13.26 -28.09 14.14
N SER A 139 -13.45 -29.13 14.93
CA SER A 139 -14.68 -29.91 15.00
C SER A 139 -15.82 -29.29 15.84
N GLY A 140 -15.73 -27.97 16.21
CA GLY A 140 -16.71 -27.31 17.07
C GLY A 140 -17.11 -25.91 16.61
N LYS A 141 -18.29 -25.41 17.05
CA LYS A 141 -18.70 -24.03 16.84
C LYS A 141 -17.79 -23.08 17.62
N LYS A 142 -17.05 -22.20 16.92
CA LYS A 142 -16.24 -21.14 17.51
C LYS A 142 -16.92 -19.77 17.28
N PRO A 143 -17.78 -19.30 18.19
CA PRO A 143 -18.53 -18.05 17.98
C PRO A 143 -17.65 -16.81 17.88
N ARG A 144 -16.42 -16.86 18.42
CA ARG A 144 -15.43 -15.77 18.36
C ARG A 144 -14.53 -15.82 17.13
N LEU A 145 -14.58 -16.87 16.31
CA LEU A 145 -13.70 -17.06 15.16
C LEU A 145 -13.73 -15.87 14.18
N PRO A 146 -14.90 -15.29 13.80
CA PRO A 146 -14.90 -14.14 12.90
C PRO A 146 -14.16 -12.92 13.47
N LEU A 147 -14.25 -12.68 14.78
CA LEU A 147 -13.52 -11.59 15.45
C LEU A 147 -12.02 -11.87 15.44
N GLN A 148 -11.60 -13.09 15.77
CA GLN A 148 -10.19 -13.48 15.76
C GLN A 148 -9.58 -13.33 14.36
N VAL A 149 -10.31 -13.69 13.30
CA VAL A 149 -9.87 -13.51 11.91
C VAL A 149 -9.62 -12.02 11.61
N VAL A 150 -10.55 -11.15 12.00
CA VAL A 150 -10.41 -9.70 11.78
C VAL A 150 -9.24 -9.12 12.60
N GLU A 151 -9.06 -9.55 13.85
CA GLU A 151 -7.94 -9.14 14.71
C GLU A 151 -6.60 -9.59 14.11
N THR A 152 -6.49 -10.86 13.69
CA THR A 152 -5.30 -11.39 13.01
C THR A 152 -4.98 -10.61 11.72
N HIS A 153 -6.02 -10.29 10.95
CA HIS A 153 -5.84 -9.50 9.73
C HIS A 153 -5.36 -8.07 10.03
N ALA A 154 -5.87 -7.44 11.09
CA ALA A 154 -5.40 -6.13 11.54
C ALA A 154 -3.90 -6.15 11.91
N ASP A 155 -3.45 -7.21 12.59
CA ASP A 155 -2.04 -7.40 12.94
C ASP A 155 -1.16 -7.62 11.70
N GLN A 156 -1.65 -8.35 10.70
CA GLN A 156 -0.98 -8.52 9.41
C GLN A 156 -0.81 -7.19 8.67
N LEU A 157 -1.87 -6.38 8.61
CA LEU A 157 -1.81 -5.04 8.00
C LEU A 157 -0.76 -4.15 8.68
N ARG A 158 -0.73 -4.13 10.02
CA ARG A 158 0.30 -3.41 10.78
C ARG A 158 1.70 -3.97 10.54
N ALA A 159 1.82 -5.29 10.38
CA ALA A 159 3.11 -5.91 10.05
C ALA A 159 3.62 -5.48 8.67
N VAL A 160 2.72 -5.39 7.67
CA VAL A 160 3.06 -4.84 6.34
C VAL A 160 3.56 -3.40 6.46
N HIS A 161 2.88 -2.53 7.22
CA HIS A 161 3.34 -1.17 7.46
C HIS A 161 4.72 -1.13 8.11
N ARG A 162 4.93 -1.90 9.20
CA ARG A 162 6.24 -1.99 9.86
C ARG A 162 7.34 -2.52 8.94
N GLY A 163 6.98 -3.43 8.03
CA GLY A 163 7.88 -3.97 7.01
C GLY A 163 8.38 -2.93 6.00
N LEU A 164 7.71 -1.77 5.89
CA LEU A 164 8.21 -0.67 5.06
C LEU A 164 9.58 -0.14 5.51
N LYS A 165 9.96 -0.30 6.77
CA LYS A 165 11.29 0.10 7.25
C LYS A 165 12.43 -0.56 6.45
N SER A 166 12.31 -1.85 6.17
CA SER A 166 13.30 -2.58 5.39
C SER A 166 13.24 -2.25 3.89
N LYS A 167 12.03 -1.98 3.38
CA LYS A 167 11.81 -1.64 1.97
C LYS A 167 12.17 -0.18 1.66
N LEU A 168 11.94 0.72 2.61
CA LEU A 168 12.10 2.16 2.51
C LEU A 168 12.96 2.70 3.66
N PRO A 169 14.26 2.32 3.76
CA PRO A 169 15.11 2.70 4.91
C PRO A 169 15.17 4.22 5.11
N ARG A 170 15.08 4.99 4.02
CA ARG A 170 15.09 6.47 4.09
C ARG A 170 13.89 7.05 4.84
N TYR A 171 12.77 6.32 4.89
CA TYR A 171 11.52 6.70 5.56
C TYR A 171 11.34 6.03 6.92
N GLU A 172 12.35 5.35 7.47
CA GLU A 172 12.24 4.57 8.70
C GLU A 172 11.57 5.35 9.83
N ARG A 173 11.98 6.60 10.08
CA ARG A 173 11.41 7.45 11.13
C ARG A 173 9.95 7.82 10.88
N TYR A 174 9.56 7.99 9.64
CA TYR A 174 8.17 8.22 9.26
C TYR A 174 7.29 6.97 9.45
N VAL A 175 7.85 5.78 9.17
CA VAL A 175 7.14 4.51 9.42
C VAL A 175 6.97 4.29 10.92
N GLU A 176 7.98 4.59 11.75
CA GLU A 176 7.87 4.53 13.22
C GLU A 176 6.79 5.47 13.74
N ALA A 177 6.82 6.72 13.32
CA ALA A 177 5.80 7.71 13.65
C ALA A 177 4.39 7.31 13.20
N GLY A 178 4.29 6.51 12.12
CA GLY A 178 3.01 5.97 11.64
C GLY A 178 2.29 5.09 12.67
N GLU A 179 3.02 4.28 13.44
CA GLU A 179 2.42 3.48 14.52
C GLU A 179 1.86 4.38 15.64
N THR A 180 2.57 5.47 15.98
CA THR A 180 2.10 6.47 16.95
C THR A 180 0.87 7.20 16.45
N VAL A 181 0.90 7.71 15.21
CA VAL A 181 -0.22 8.44 14.60
C VAL A 181 -1.46 7.56 14.51
N LEU A 182 -1.30 6.31 14.06
CA LEU A 182 -2.39 5.34 13.98
C LEU A 182 -2.97 5.02 15.37
N GLY A 183 -2.11 4.76 16.36
CA GLY A 183 -2.51 4.47 17.73
C GLY A 183 -3.26 5.63 18.38
N ASN A 184 -2.77 6.85 18.21
CA ASN A 184 -3.41 8.05 18.74
C ASN A 184 -4.74 8.35 18.03
N GLY A 185 -4.81 8.13 16.71
CA GLY A 185 -6.05 8.27 15.94
C GLY A 185 -7.14 7.28 16.36
N LEU A 186 -6.76 6.00 16.54
CA LEU A 186 -7.68 4.96 17.05
C LEU A 186 -8.17 5.29 18.44
N ARG A 187 -7.29 5.78 19.32
CA ARG A 187 -7.67 6.22 20.69
C ARG A 187 -8.65 7.37 20.63
N ALA A 188 -8.41 8.39 19.80
CA ALA A 188 -9.32 9.53 19.67
C ALA A 188 -10.72 9.11 19.20
N ILE A 189 -10.82 8.16 18.27
CA ILE A 189 -12.11 7.60 17.85
C ILE A 189 -12.76 6.81 18.98
N LYS A 190 -12.00 5.99 19.69
CA LYS A 190 -12.48 5.21 20.84
C LYS A 190 -13.05 6.11 21.92
N ASP A 191 -12.29 7.10 22.38
CA ASP A 191 -12.69 8.03 23.43
C ASP A 191 -13.97 8.80 23.05
N LEU A 192 -14.05 9.23 21.78
CA LEU A 192 -15.27 9.87 21.27
C LEU A 192 -16.47 8.91 21.33
N ASN A 193 -16.30 7.67 20.89
CA ASN A 193 -17.38 6.68 20.87
C ASN A 193 -17.83 6.28 22.29
N GLU A 194 -16.90 6.11 23.22
CA GLU A 194 -17.19 5.80 24.62
C GLU A 194 -17.98 6.91 25.30
N GLY A 195 -17.66 8.18 25.01
CA GLY A 195 -18.37 9.34 25.56
C GLY A 195 -19.76 9.62 24.98
N ARG A 196 -20.20 8.86 23.97
CA ARG A 196 -21.49 9.06 23.30
C ARG A 196 -22.63 8.37 24.05
N ARG A 197 -23.85 8.92 23.87
CA ARG A 197 -25.07 8.30 24.33
C ARG A 197 -25.35 7.00 23.56
N ASP A 198 -26.02 6.06 24.21
CA ASP A 198 -26.44 4.83 23.55
C ASP A 198 -27.39 5.12 22.39
N GLY A 199 -27.17 4.44 21.26
CA GLY A 199 -27.90 4.67 20.00
C GLY A 199 -27.36 5.80 19.13
N ALA A 200 -26.36 6.57 19.57
CA ALA A 200 -25.71 7.53 18.72
C ALA A 200 -24.87 6.83 17.62
N PRO A 201 -24.79 7.40 16.41
CA PRO A 201 -23.98 6.83 15.33
C PRO A 201 -22.51 6.70 15.75
N THR A 202 -21.91 5.55 15.48
CA THR A 202 -20.49 5.29 15.76
C THR A 202 -19.59 6.13 14.86
N ALA A 203 -18.60 6.83 15.44
CA ALA A 203 -17.56 7.49 14.67
C ALA A 203 -16.57 6.45 14.12
N LEU A 204 -16.25 6.55 12.84
CA LEU A 204 -15.32 5.66 12.15
C LEU A 204 -14.16 6.45 11.53
N ASP A 205 -14.30 7.77 11.46
CA ASP A 205 -13.40 8.67 10.76
C ASP A 205 -12.68 9.58 11.73
N LEU A 206 -11.49 9.98 11.32
CA LEU A 206 -10.65 10.96 11.96
C LEU A 206 -10.70 12.25 11.14
N ALA A 207 -10.78 13.40 11.78
CA ALA A 207 -10.68 14.70 11.15
C ALA A 207 -9.50 15.47 11.73
N ILE A 208 -8.50 15.76 10.90
CA ILE A 208 -7.25 16.38 11.28
C ILE A 208 -7.31 17.85 10.91
N GLU A 209 -7.01 18.71 11.87
CA GLU A 209 -6.99 20.15 11.65
C GLU A 209 -5.98 20.55 10.58
N THR A 210 -6.38 21.50 9.72
CA THR A 210 -5.53 22.00 8.63
C THR A 210 -5.19 23.48 8.84
N PRO A 211 -3.99 23.93 8.42
CA PRO A 211 -2.95 23.17 7.74
C PRO A 211 -2.20 22.22 8.69
N SER A 212 -1.78 21.08 8.18
CA SER A 212 -0.90 20.14 8.88
C SER A 212 0.52 20.20 8.32
N SER A 213 1.50 19.75 9.10
CA SER A 213 2.91 19.72 8.67
C SER A 213 3.14 18.75 7.52
N SER A 214 4.23 18.95 6.77
CA SER A 214 4.68 18.02 5.75
C SER A 214 5.08 16.66 6.37
N GLN A 215 5.59 16.65 7.60
CA GLN A 215 5.93 15.45 8.35
C GLN A 215 4.70 14.58 8.56
N LEU A 216 3.63 15.14 9.12
CA LEU A 216 2.37 14.40 9.30
C LEU A 216 1.78 13.97 7.96
N GLY A 217 1.86 14.80 6.92
CA GLY A 217 1.43 14.47 5.56
C GLY A 217 2.14 13.23 5.02
N THR A 218 3.46 13.15 5.16
CA THR A 218 4.26 11.98 4.75
C THR A 218 3.90 10.73 5.56
N VAL A 219 3.74 10.84 6.87
CA VAL A 219 3.32 9.72 7.74
C VAL A 219 1.96 9.17 7.27
N ILE A 220 0.98 10.04 7.07
CA ILE A 220 -0.36 9.65 6.59
C ILE A 220 -0.27 9.03 5.20
N GLY A 221 0.55 9.58 4.30
CA GLY A 221 0.78 9.02 2.98
C GLY A 221 1.28 7.57 3.01
N LEU A 222 2.22 7.24 3.91
CA LEU A 222 2.71 5.87 4.11
C LEU A 222 1.64 4.94 4.71
N LEU A 223 0.82 5.44 5.64
CA LEU A 223 -0.33 4.69 6.17
C LEU A 223 -1.39 4.44 5.08
N GLU A 224 -1.62 5.42 4.21
CA GLU A 224 -2.56 5.31 3.08
C GLU A 224 -2.04 4.35 2.01
N TYR A 225 -0.74 4.37 1.74
CA TYR A 225 -0.08 3.44 0.82
C TYR A 225 -0.35 1.96 1.15
N VAL A 226 -0.29 1.60 2.42
CA VAL A 226 -0.58 0.22 2.87
C VAL A 226 -2.06 -0.02 3.19
N GLY A 227 -2.93 0.97 2.98
CA GLY A 227 -4.38 0.85 3.17
C GLY A 227 -4.86 0.88 4.61
N LEU A 228 -4.07 1.37 5.57
CA LEU A 228 -4.47 1.50 6.98
C LEU A 228 -5.40 2.69 7.22
N VAL A 229 -5.22 3.74 6.43
CA VAL A 229 -6.09 4.91 6.39
C VAL A 229 -6.44 5.26 4.94
N ARG A 230 -7.44 6.10 4.75
CA ARG A 230 -7.83 6.63 3.44
C ARG A 230 -8.29 8.07 3.57
N SER A 231 -7.72 8.97 2.77
CA SER A 231 -8.29 10.30 2.61
C SER A 231 -9.68 10.21 1.97
N THR A 232 -10.68 10.83 2.59
CA THR A 232 -12.02 10.91 2.00
C THR A 232 -12.12 12.04 0.97
N ALA A 233 -11.06 12.89 0.87
CA ALA A 233 -11.02 14.16 0.15
C ALA A 233 -12.15 15.13 0.53
N GLU A 234 -12.73 14.95 1.71
CA GLU A 234 -13.69 15.86 2.31
C GLU A 234 -12.98 16.78 3.30
N ASN A 235 -13.18 18.07 3.15
CA ASN A 235 -12.82 19.06 4.14
C ASN A 235 -14.09 19.48 4.90
N VAL A 236 -13.99 19.52 6.21
CA VAL A 236 -15.11 19.87 7.09
C VAL A 236 -14.71 21.11 7.88
N SER A 237 -15.55 22.14 7.81
CA SER A 237 -15.37 23.36 8.62
C SER A 237 -16.22 23.27 9.88
N VAL A 238 -15.61 23.54 11.03
CA VAL A 238 -16.30 23.59 12.33
C VAL A 238 -15.84 24.87 13.05
N GLY A 239 -16.72 25.86 13.10
CA GLY A 239 -16.35 27.20 13.53
C GLY A 239 -15.34 27.82 12.57
N GLU A 240 -14.23 28.33 13.10
CA GLU A 240 -13.13 28.93 12.33
C GLU A 240 -12.09 27.91 11.83
N HIS A 241 -12.21 26.63 12.22
CA HIS A 241 -11.26 25.59 11.94
C HIS A 241 -11.72 24.71 10.77
N THR A 242 -10.77 24.38 9.91
CA THR A 242 -10.96 23.42 8.80
C THR A 242 -10.23 22.12 9.10
N TYR A 243 -10.84 21.00 8.75
CA TYR A 243 -10.31 19.67 9.01
C TYR A 243 -10.32 18.85 7.72
N SER A 244 -9.26 18.12 7.46
CA SER A 244 -9.21 17.06 6.43
C SER A 244 -9.64 15.74 7.06
N LYS A 245 -10.56 15.06 6.40
CA LYS A 245 -11.18 13.83 6.95
C LYS A 245 -10.51 12.58 6.38
N TYR A 246 -10.22 11.64 7.28
CA TYR A 246 -9.59 10.35 7.00
C TYR A 246 -10.42 9.21 7.57
N ALA A 247 -10.69 8.21 6.76
CA ALA A 247 -11.29 6.96 7.19
C ALA A 247 -10.20 6.00 7.68
N ILE A 248 -10.45 5.29 8.80
CA ILE A 248 -9.54 4.26 9.31
C ILE A 248 -10.06 2.88 8.91
N HIS A 249 -9.14 1.96 8.61
CA HIS A 249 -9.45 0.59 8.18
C HIS A 249 -10.33 -0.13 9.23
N GLY A 250 -11.41 -0.77 8.76
CA GLY A 250 -12.42 -1.39 9.64
C GLY A 250 -11.86 -2.44 10.58
N ALA A 251 -10.92 -3.28 10.11
CA ALA A 251 -10.27 -4.28 10.95
C ALA A 251 -9.49 -3.66 12.12
N LEU A 252 -8.85 -2.51 11.92
CA LEU A 252 -8.14 -1.79 12.98
C LEU A 252 -9.08 -1.22 14.03
N LEU A 253 -10.25 -0.70 13.60
CA LEU A 253 -11.29 -0.23 14.52
C LEU A 253 -11.83 -1.36 15.39
N VAL A 254 -11.99 -2.56 14.83
CA VAL A 254 -12.42 -3.75 15.58
C VAL A 254 -11.33 -4.19 16.55
N SER A 255 -10.11 -4.36 16.09
CA SER A 255 -8.96 -4.81 16.90
C SER A 255 -8.65 -3.86 18.06
N ALA A 256 -8.78 -2.54 17.83
CA ALA A 256 -8.58 -1.52 18.87
C ALA A 256 -9.78 -1.37 19.82
N ALA A 257 -10.85 -2.15 19.63
CA ALA A 257 -12.12 -1.97 20.33
C ALA A 257 -12.61 -0.49 20.31
N ALA A 258 -12.44 0.16 19.16
CA ALA A 258 -12.77 1.58 18.98
C ALA A 258 -14.27 1.83 18.67
N LEU A 259 -15.02 0.76 18.47
CA LEU A 259 -16.45 0.81 18.19
C LEU A 259 -17.25 0.68 19.49
N LYS A 260 -18.30 1.49 19.66
CA LYS A 260 -19.24 1.37 20.77
C LYS A 260 -20.46 0.57 20.33
N PHE A 261 -20.87 -0.37 21.17
CA PHE A 261 -22.06 -1.19 21.00
C PHE A 261 -22.87 -1.16 22.27
N GLY A 262 -24.16 -1.48 22.16
CA GLY A 262 -24.99 -1.81 23.33
C GLY A 262 -24.54 -3.10 24.03
N GLN A 263 -25.29 -3.55 25.02
CA GLN A 263 -24.99 -4.80 25.71
C GLN A 263 -25.11 -6.00 24.75
N ASN A 264 -24.11 -6.91 24.78
CA ASN A 264 -24.09 -8.16 23.99
C ASN A 264 -24.27 -7.96 22.45
N PRO A 265 -23.40 -7.20 21.80
CA PRO A 265 -23.52 -6.95 20.36
C PRO A 265 -23.38 -8.24 19.56
N THR A 266 -24.28 -8.44 18.62
CA THR A 266 -24.21 -9.53 17.65
C THR A 266 -23.13 -9.23 16.58
N LEU A 267 -22.78 -10.24 15.78
CA LEU A 267 -21.86 -10.04 14.67
C LEU A 267 -22.48 -9.11 13.62
N ALA A 268 -23.79 -9.20 13.39
CA ALA A 268 -24.54 -8.31 12.50
C ALA A 268 -24.51 -6.84 12.99
N ASP A 269 -24.58 -6.59 14.31
CA ASP A 269 -24.44 -5.24 14.86
C ASP A 269 -23.05 -4.65 14.55
N ARG A 270 -22.01 -5.47 14.69
CA ARG A 270 -20.63 -5.08 14.38
C ARG A 270 -20.44 -4.79 12.89
N GLY A 271 -21.00 -5.63 12.03
CA GLY A 271 -20.96 -5.42 10.57
C GLY A 271 -21.65 -4.11 10.17
N ARG A 272 -22.87 -3.88 10.70
CA ARG A 272 -23.61 -2.63 10.44
C ARG A 272 -22.89 -1.39 10.92
N ALA A 273 -22.21 -1.45 12.07
CA ALA A 273 -21.45 -0.31 12.58
C ALA A 273 -20.24 0.07 11.69
N LEU A 274 -19.67 -0.90 10.97
CA LEU A 274 -18.53 -0.68 10.07
C LEU A 274 -18.94 -0.15 8.70
N VAL A 275 -20.20 -0.38 8.29
CA VAL A 275 -20.72 0.17 7.04
C VAL A 275 -21.08 1.62 7.25
N ARG A 276 -20.37 2.51 6.58
CA ARG A 276 -20.56 3.94 6.73
C ARG A 276 -21.85 4.39 6.09
N SER A 277 -22.53 5.31 6.76
CA SER A 277 -23.63 6.05 6.15
C SER A 277 -23.13 7.42 5.72
N ALA A 278 -23.41 7.81 4.49
CA ALA A 278 -23.07 9.12 3.94
C ALA A 278 -23.62 10.31 4.77
N ARG A 279 -24.60 10.06 5.64
CA ARG A 279 -25.27 11.07 6.49
C ARG A 279 -24.70 11.19 7.90
N THR A 280 -23.81 10.31 8.33
CA THR A 280 -23.24 10.39 9.67
C THR A 280 -22.02 11.31 9.69
N GLY A 281 -22.24 12.59 9.96
CA GLY A 281 -21.20 13.60 10.22
C GLY A 281 -20.42 13.35 11.52
N SER A 282 -20.16 12.10 11.85
CA SER A 282 -19.57 11.66 13.09
C SER A 282 -18.11 11.26 12.89
N PHE A 283 -17.21 12.14 13.32
CA PHE A 283 -15.77 11.95 13.23
C PHE A 283 -15.06 12.49 14.46
N ALA A 284 -13.90 11.92 14.79
CA ALA A 284 -13.06 12.41 15.87
C ALA A 284 -12.18 13.56 15.36
N ARG A 285 -12.33 14.75 15.96
CA ARG A 285 -11.51 15.93 15.63
C ARG A 285 -10.24 15.90 16.44
N VAL A 286 -9.11 16.04 15.77
CA VAL A 286 -7.80 15.99 16.41
C VAL A 286 -6.88 17.05 15.82
N VAL A 287 -6.13 17.71 16.70
CA VAL A 287 -5.02 18.58 16.32
C VAL A 287 -3.76 17.75 16.08
N GLU A 288 -2.88 18.22 15.20
CA GLU A 288 -1.67 17.51 14.81
C GLU A 288 -0.83 17.05 16.02
N SER A 289 -0.58 17.92 16.98
CA SER A 289 0.28 17.64 18.14
C SER A 289 -0.20 16.48 19.03
N LYS A 290 -1.50 16.13 18.93
CA LYS A 290 -2.06 14.95 19.63
C LYS A 290 -1.90 13.67 18.83
N LEU A 291 -1.79 13.75 17.49
CA LEU A 291 -1.53 12.61 16.63
C LEU A 291 -0.04 12.30 16.55
N LEU A 292 0.74 13.30 16.20
CA LEU A 292 2.19 13.25 16.07
C LEU A 292 2.80 14.24 17.07
N PRO A 293 3.27 13.76 18.24
CA PRO A 293 3.89 14.64 19.24
C PRO A 293 5.10 15.38 18.67
N PRO A 294 5.35 16.65 19.07
CA PRO A 294 6.42 17.46 18.53
C PRO A 294 7.81 16.84 18.62
N ALA A 295 8.06 16.05 19.68
CA ALA A 295 9.33 15.32 19.85
C ALA A 295 9.52 14.25 18.77
N GLU A 296 8.46 13.54 18.34
CA GLU A 296 8.52 12.57 17.26
C GLU A 296 8.51 13.26 15.88
N ALA A 297 7.72 14.32 15.73
CA ALA A 297 7.69 15.11 14.51
C ALA A 297 9.09 15.62 14.13
N SER A 298 9.86 16.07 15.12
CA SER A 298 11.24 16.56 14.91
C SER A 298 12.21 15.46 14.44
N GLN A 299 11.91 14.19 14.73
CA GLN A 299 12.68 13.03 14.27
C GLN A 299 12.28 12.55 12.88
N CYS A 300 11.12 12.96 12.38
CA CYS A 300 10.64 12.65 11.04
C CYS A 300 11.45 13.43 9.99
N GLN A 301 12.62 12.92 9.68
CA GLN A 301 13.50 13.41 8.64
C GLN A 301 13.88 12.26 7.72
N LEU A 302 14.01 12.55 6.42
CA LEU A 302 14.54 11.57 5.49
C LEU A 302 15.97 11.23 5.87
N GLN A 303 16.27 9.95 6.00
CA GLN A 303 17.64 9.51 6.19
C GLN A 303 18.39 9.66 4.88
N VAL A 304 18.96 10.82 4.67
CA VAL A 304 19.86 11.10 3.55
C VAL A 304 21.18 10.38 3.82
N GLY A 305 21.61 9.54 2.88
CA GLY A 305 22.84 8.74 3.01
C GLY A 305 24.05 9.61 3.36
N ARG A 306 25.11 8.97 3.86
CA ARG A 306 26.37 9.62 4.17
C ARG A 306 27.26 9.72 2.92
N CYS A 307 28.15 10.69 2.94
CA CYS A 307 29.18 10.80 1.90
C CYS A 307 30.08 9.55 1.90
N PRO A 308 30.21 8.82 0.77
CA PRO A 308 31.05 7.62 0.71
C PRO A 308 32.53 7.91 0.94
N GLN A 309 32.98 9.16 0.69
CA GLN A 309 34.37 9.54 0.82
C GLN A 309 34.77 9.91 2.24
N CYS A 310 33.94 10.68 2.97
CA CYS A 310 34.31 11.22 4.29
C CYS A 310 33.30 10.87 5.41
N GLY A 311 32.21 10.17 5.12
CA GLY A 311 31.20 9.77 6.09
C GLY A 311 30.29 10.91 6.59
N ALA A 312 30.47 12.16 6.15
CA ALA A 312 29.63 13.28 6.54
C ALA A 312 28.18 13.08 6.04
N GLU A 313 27.22 13.45 6.86
CA GLU A 313 25.80 13.39 6.48
C GLU A 313 25.50 14.36 5.35
N ARG A 314 24.64 13.99 4.40
CA ARG A 314 24.18 14.89 3.37
C ARG A 314 23.28 15.96 3.98
N LEU A 315 23.44 17.24 3.60
CA LEU A 315 22.58 18.31 4.06
C LEU A 315 21.18 18.28 3.40
N HIS A 316 21.15 17.89 2.13
CA HIS A 316 19.93 17.78 1.33
C HIS A 316 20.02 16.56 0.40
N GLU A 317 18.88 15.97 0.10
CA GLU A 317 18.76 14.85 -0.83
C GLU A 317 19.29 15.20 -2.23
N SER A 318 19.01 16.41 -2.70
CA SER A 318 19.46 16.94 -3.99
C SER A 318 20.91 17.44 -4.00
N ALA A 319 21.67 17.29 -2.90
CA ALA A 319 23.06 17.72 -2.87
C ALA A 319 23.91 16.85 -3.80
N ARG A 320 24.47 17.47 -4.86
CA ARG A 320 25.36 16.79 -5.81
C ARG A 320 26.79 16.66 -5.29
N PHE A 321 27.17 17.47 -4.32
CA PHE A 321 28.51 17.47 -3.75
C PHE A 321 28.44 17.48 -2.22
N CYS A 322 29.38 16.78 -1.61
CA CYS A 322 29.53 16.76 -0.17
C CYS A 322 29.95 18.15 0.35
N HIS A 323 29.23 18.70 1.30
CA HIS A 323 29.55 19.98 1.92
C HIS A 323 30.84 19.97 2.72
N SER A 324 31.31 18.78 3.15
CA SER A 324 32.50 18.62 3.99
C SER A 324 33.76 18.38 3.17
N CYS A 325 33.72 17.51 2.15
CA CYS A 325 34.93 17.14 1.40
C CYS A 325 34.86 17.50 -0.09
N GLY A 326 33.74 18.05 -0.59
CA GLY A 326 33.58 18.44 -1.98
C GLY A 326 33.45 17.28 -2.98
N SER A 327 33.48 16.00 -2.51
CA SER A 327 33.31 14.85 -3.41
C SER A 327 31.89 14.80 -3.99
N GLU A 328 31.76 14.33 -5.20
CA GLU A 328 30.46 14.12 -5.84
C GLU A 328 29.65 13.06 -5.09
N LEU A 329 28.44 13.42 -4.73
CA LEU A 329 27.48 12.55 -4.06
C LEU A 329 26.63 11.86 -5.13
N VAL A 330 27.18 10.82 -5.75
CA VAL A 330 26.44 9.99 -6.71
C VAL A 330 25.31 9.30 -5.94
N GLU A 331 24.08 9.47 -6.38
CA GLU A 331 23.00 8.57 -5.97
C GLU A 331 23.24 7.23 -6.67
N VAL A 332 23.77 6.29 -5.94
CA VAL A 332 23.70 4.90 -6.39
C VAL A 332 22.23 4.52 -6.24
N SER A 333 21.53 4.41 -7.34
CA SER A 333 20.15 3.91 -7.34
C SER A 333 20.15 2.57 -6.60
N ARG A 334 19.19 2.35 -5.68
CA ARG A 334 19.03 1.04 -5.00
C ARG A 334 18.97 -0.10 -6.03
N LEU A 335 18.38 0.16 -7.19
CA LEU A 335 18.40 -0.77 -8.31
C LEU A 335 19.84 -1.10 -8.74
N THR A 336 20.72 -0.12 -8.79
CA THR A 336 22.14 -0.34 -9.14
C THR A 336 22.87 -1.14 -8.05
N GLU A 337 22.57 -0.88 -6.77
CA GLU A 337 23.11 -1.66 -5.65
C GLU A 337 22.60 -3.11 -5.71
N LEU A 338 21.30 -3.31 -5.89
CA LEU A 338 20.70 -4.65 -5.98
C LEU A 338 21.22 -5.42 -7.22
N LEU A 339 21.40 -4.76 -8.35
CA LEU A 339 21.98 -5.36 -9.55
C LEU A 339 23.46 -5.73 -9.34
N ALA A 340 24.22 -4.88 -8.65
CA ALA A 340 25.63 -5.14 -8.33
C ALA A 340 25.84 -6.15 -7.20
N ALA A 341 24.77 -6.54 -6.48
CA ALA A 341 24.83 -7.50 -5.40
C ALA A 341 25.35 -8.85 -5.86
N SER A 342 26.04 -9.55 -4.96
CA SER A 342 26.53 -10.90 -5.22
C SER A 342 25.35 -11.88 -5.34
N ILE A 343 25.50 -12.92 -6.17
CA ILE A 343 24.54 -14.02 -6.25
C ILE A 343 24.37 -14.76 -4.91
N GLU A 344 25.32 -14.62 -4.00
CA GLU A 344 25.27 -15.21 -2.65
C GLU A 344 24.11 -14.64 -1.79
N GLU A 345 23.61 -13.46 -2.14
CA GLU A 345 22.47 -12.84 -1.46
C GLU A 345 21.12 -13.43 -1.92
N LEU A 346 21.12 -14.20 -3.00
CA LEU A 346 19.91 -14.85 -3.49
C LEU A 346 19.57 -16.09 -2.66
N PRO A 347 18.29 -16.38 -2.37
CA PRO A 347 17.86 -17.55 -1.64
C PRO A 347 17.96 -18.84 -2.49
N LEU A 348 19.17 -19.11 -2.99
CA LEU A 348 19.51 -20.29 -3.77
C LEU A 348 20.32 -21.29 -2.93
N THR A 349 20.28 -22.55 -3.31
CA THR A 349 21.11 -23.59 -2.63
C THR A 349 22.57 -23.43 -3.03
N GLU A 350 23.50 -23.78 -2.12
CA GLU A 350 24.95 -23.70 -2.36
C GLU A 350 25.38 -24.40 -3.64
N ASN A 351 24.79 -25.55 -3.94
CA ASN A 351 25.06 -26.27 -5.19
C ASN A 351 24.68 -25.46 -6.45
N LYS A 352 23.67 -24.58 -6.37
CA LYS A 352 23.28 -23.72 -7.49
C LYS A 352 24.16 -22.50 -7.59
N LEU A 353 24.53 -21.92 -6.44
CA LEU A 353 25.49 -20.81 -6.39
C LEU A 353 26.86 -21.25 -6.94
N ALA A 354 27.35 -22.44 -6.53
CA ALA A 354 28.58 -22.99 -7.08
C ALA A 354 28.51 -23.20 -8.59
N ALA A 355 27.40 -23.75 -9.10
CA ALA A 355 27.22 -23.97 -10.53
C ALA A 355 27.17 -22.64 -11.34
N LEU A 356 26.63 -21.57 -10.77
CA LEU A 356 26.62 -20.23 -11.39
C LEU A 356 28.01 -19.62 -11.40
N ARG A 357 28.80 -19.77 -10.30
CA ARG A 357 30.19 -19.33 -10.23
C ARG A 357 31.07 -20.02 -11.29
N ASP A 358 30.86 -21.32 -11.51
CA ASP A 358 31.60 -22.10 -12.51
C ASP A 358 31.40 -21.60 -13.96
N VAL A 359 30.33 -20.84 -14.23
CA VAL A 359 30.06 -20.21 -15.52
C VAL A 359 30.22 -18.67 -15.48
N ASP A 360 30.95 -18.17 -14.47
CA ASP A 360 31.31 -16.76 -14.30
C ASP A 360 30.11 -15.81 -14.07
N ILE A 361 29.00 -16.32 -13.59
CA ILE A 361 27.84 -15.53 -13.15
C ILE A 361 28.02 -15.24 -11.65
N LEU A 362 28.46 -14.00 -11.34
CA LEU A 362 28.82 -13.61 -9.97
C LEU A 362 27.88 -12.54 -9.37
N THR A 363 27.10 -11.87 -10.19
CA THR A 363 26.22 -10.77 -9.78
C THR A 363 24.77 -11.03 -10.19
N VAL A 364 23.85 -10.41 -9.46
CA VAL A 364 22.42 -10.43 -9.77
C VAL A 364 22.16 -9.83 -11.16
N GLU A 365 22.91 -8.78 -11.54
CA GLU A 365 22.83 -8.16 -12.86
C GLU A 365 23.09 -9.16 -14.00
N ALA A 366 24.09 -10.03 -13.84
CA ALA A 366 24.42 -11.03 -14.84
C ALA A 366 23.25 -11.99 -15.10
N ILE A 367 22.51 -12.35 -14.03
CA ILE A 367 21.30 -13.18 -14.14
C ILE A 367 20.17 -12.40 -14.84
N VAL A 368 19.86 -11.19 -14.38
CA VAL A 368 18.71 -10.39 -14.89
C VAL A 368 18.92 -9.97 -16.35
N ARG A 369 20.16 -9.80 -16.79
CA ARG A 369 20.48 -9.52 -18.20
C ARG A 369 20.30 -10.72 -19.12
N ASP A 370 20.43 -11.93 -18.61
CA ASP A 370 20.26 -13.18 -19.39
C ASP A 370 18.79 -13.57 -19.61
N ARG A 371 18.02 -12.66 -20.23
CA ARG A 371 16.58 -12.88 -20.53
C ARG A 371 16.29 -14.14 -21.34
N GLY A 372 17.25 -14.59 -22.13
CA GLY A 372 17.17 -15.81 -22.94
C GLY A 372 17.51 -17.07 -22.15
N LEU A 373 17.93 -16.96 -20.90
CA LEU A 373 18.39 -18.04 -20.03
C LEU A 373 19.54 -18.87 -20.64
N ILE A 374 20.32 -18.26 -21.53
CA ILE A 374 21.39 -18.91 -22.30
C ILE A 374 22.59 -19.17 -21.41
N GLU A 375 23.05 -18.15 -20.71
CA GLU A 375 24.22 -18.24 -19.84
C GLU A 375 23.92 -19.06 -18.58
N ILE A 376 22.77 -18.84 -17.95
CA ILE A 376 22.30 -19.61 -16.78
C ILE A 376 22.18 -21.09 -17.11
N SER A 377 21.72 -21.44 -18.31
CA SER A 377 21.57 -22.83 -18.75
C SER A 377 22.90 -23.56 -19.01
N LYS A 378 24.02 -22.85 -19.10
CA LYS A 378 25.35 -23.46 -19.20
C LYS A 378 25.84 -24.02 -17.86
N ALA A 379 25.26 -23.53 -16.74
CA ALA A 379 25.63 -23.97 -15.42
C ALA A 379 25.32 -25.46 -15.20
N SER A 380 26.22 -26.19 -14.58
CA SER A 380 26.07 -27.61 -14.35
C SER A 380 24.81 -27.93 -13.53
N ARG A 381 24.05 -28.94 -13.95
CA ARG A 381 22.80 -29.36 -13.30
C ARG A 381 21.70 -28.27 -13.23
N VAL A 382 21.78 -27.27 -14.12
CA VAL A 382 20.73 -26.26 -14.30
C VAL A 382 20.01 -26.53 -15.60
N GLY A 383 18.88 -27.26 -15.51
CA GLY A 383 17.98 -27.48 -16.65
C GLY A 383 17.01 -26.30 -16.83
N PRO A 384 16.17 -26.29 -17.88
CA PRO A 384 15.30 -25.17 -18.23
C PRO A 384 14.39 -24.69 -17.08
N THR A 385 13.90 -25.60 -16.24
CA THR A 385 13.05 -25.29 -15.08
C THR A 385 13.84 -24.53 -14.01
N TRP A 386 15.07 -24.98 -13.74
CA TRP A 386 15.93 -24.30 -12.77
C TRP A 386 16.44 -22.97 -13.29
N ALA A 387 16.75 -22.84 -14.58
CA ALA A 387 17.15 -21.58 -15.17
C ALA A 387 16.06 -20.52 -15.01
N ARG A 388 14.80 -20.86 -15.29
CA ARG A 388 13.67 -19.96 -15.04
C ARG A 388 13.53 -19.60 -13.57
N ARG A 389 13.68 -20.56 -12.66
CA ARG A 389 13.55 -20.30 -11.22
C ARG A 389 14.65 -19.37 -10.71
N ILE A 390 15.90 -19.57 -11.15
CA ILE A 390 17.02 -18.70 -10.80
C ILE A 390 16.76 -17.28 -11.31
N TYR A 391 16.30 -17.15 -12.55
CA TYR A 391 15.94 -15.87 -13.15
C TYR A 391 14.81 -15.17 -12.36
N SER A 392 13.71 -15.87 -12.05
CA SER A 392 12.62 -15.31 -11.26
C SER A 392 13.05 -14.87 -9.86
N VAL A 393 13.90 -15.63 -9.19
CA VAL A 393 14.46 -15.26 -7.88
C VAL A 393 15.28 -13.98 -7.97
N ALA A 394 16.07 -13.82 -9.03
CA ALA A 394 16.84 -12.60 -9.25
C ALA A 394 15.94 -11.41 -9.61
N GLU A 395 14.89 -11.61 -10.42
CA GLU A 395 13.88 -10.58 -10.69
C GLU A 395 13.13 -10.16 -9.42
N GLU A 396 12.72 -11.11 -8.58
CA GLU A 396 12.08 -10.81 -7.29
C GLU A 396 13.01 -10.04 -6.36
N TYR A 397 14.30 -10.40 -6.32
CA TYR A 397 15.30 -9.70 -5.50
C TYR A 397 15.49 -8.23 -5.94
N VAL A 398 15.47 -7.97 -7.24
CA VAL A 398 15.64 -6.62 -7.81
C VAL A 398 14.32 -5.83 -7.83
N GLY A 399 13.19 -6.51 -7.94
CA GLY A 399 11.86 -5.90 -8.05
C GLY A 399 11.23 -5.48 -6.71
N VAL A 400 11.94 -5.62 -5.60
CA VAL A 400 11.45 -5.26 -4.25
C VAL A 400 11.72 -3.79 -3.92
#